data_4da174d2ec88894c7b094207dbfb09e7
#
_entry.id   4da174d2ec88894c7b094207dbfb09e7
#
_cell.length_a   1.000
_cell.length_b   1.000
_cell.length_c   1.000
_cell.angle_alpha   90.00
_cell.angle_beta   90.00
_cell.angle_gamma   90.00
#
_symmetry.space_group_name_H-M   'P 1'
#
loop_
_entity.id
_entity.type
_entity.pdbx_description
1 polymer ?
#
loop_
_entity_poly.entity_id
_entity_poly.type
_entity_poly.pdbx_seq_one_letter_code
_entity_poly.pdbx_strand_id
1 'polypeptide(L)'
;MKKLEITTIVGCSNMCSYCPQELLIKAYTDKKKKMSFEDFKKIMANVPKNVGIDFSGFSEAFLNKESSLMMKYSIENGYNTVLYTTLTGFTENDVEVLKGLYFDSVVFHQYDGKSFNSEKFNVKRTLFESSIRSKQKFGLAFIESPDKSKKGLTLWSRGGNLFEMTPVKGPVFCSSAPEDFNHNLVMPNGDVYICCMDYGLKHKLGNLNETNYNNLDRTIITQLSNKSMSDLLCRTCELCKQRYEILIGGMPHKF
;
A
#
# COMPACT_ATOMS: atom_id res chain seq x y z
N MET A 1 -3.44 14.81 -1.05
CA MET A 1 -1.99 14.65 -1.37
C MET A 1 -1.82 13.39 -2.19
N LYS A 2 -1.04 13.46 -3.27
CA LYS A 2 -0.67 12.27 -4.07
C LYS A 2 0.15 11.31 -3.23
N LYS A 3 0.00 10.00 -3.44
CA LYS A 3 0.72 8.95 -2.73
C LYS A 3 1.24 7.88 -3.67
N LEU A 4 2.39 7.32 -3.33
CA LEU A 4 2.99 6.18 -4.01
C LEU A 4 3.31 5.10 -2.98
N GLU A 5 2.58 4.00 -3.03
CA GLU A 5 2.86 2.82 -2.23
C GLU A 5 4.03 2.02 -2.83
N ILE A 6 4.97 1.63 -2.01
CA ILE A 6 6.17 0.91 -2.43
C ILE A 6 6.04 -0.57 -2.10
N THR A 7 6.00 -1.42 -3.13
CA THR A 7 6.16 -2.87 -2.99
C THR A 7 7.64 -3.20 -3.10
N THR A 8 8.31 -3.42 -1.97
CA THR A 8 9.76 -3.65 -1.94
C THR A 8 10.16 -5.07 -2.35
N ILE A 9 9.23 -6.02 -2.24
CA ILE A 9 9.43 -7.43 -2.57
C ILE A 9 8.10 -8.06 -3.00
N VAL A 10 8.14 -9.01 -3.93
CA VAL A 10 6.98 -9.81 -4.33
C VAL A 10 6.96 -11.12 -3.56
N GLY A 11 5.83 -11.41 -2.93
CA GLY A 11 5.65 -12.52 -2.00
C GLY A 11 5.79 -12.07 -0.54
N CYS A 12 4.90 -12.58 0.30
CA CYS A 12 4.85 -12.25 1.71
C CYS A 12 4.65 -13.55 2.53
N SER A 13 5.47 -13.76 3.54
CA SER A 13 5.40 -14.95 4.41
C SER A 13 4.30 -14.88 5.47
N ASN A 14 3.61 -13.75 5.61
CA ASN A 14 2.57 -13.59 6.63
C ASN A 14 1.34 -14.47 6.40
N MET A 15 1.04 -14.79 5.14
CA MET A 15 -0.10 -15.66 4.77
C MET A 15 -1.43 -15.22 5.41
N CYS A 16 -1.70 -13.93 5.39
CA CYS A 16 -2.94 -13.36 5.91
C CYS A 16 -4.14 -13.86 5.10
N SER A 17 -5.23 -14.27 5.78
CA SER A 17 -6.41 -14.81 5.10
C SER A 17 -7.14 -13.82 4.18
N TYR A 18 -6.95 -12.53 4.42
CA TYR A 18 -7.55 -11.43 3.66
C TYR A 18 -6.62 -10.86 2.57
N CYS A 19 -5.49 -11.52 2.26
CA CYS A 19 -4.53 -11.03 1.30
C CYS A 19 -4.46 -11.96 0.08
N PRO A 20 -4.83 -11.52 -1.13
CA PRO A 20 -4.83 -12.35 -2.32
C PRO A 20 -3.42 -12.49 -2.93
N GLN A 21 -2.43 -12.92 -2.12
CA GLN A 21 -1.03 -13.06 -2.54
C GLN A 21 -0.85 -14.03 -3.71
N GLU A 22 -1.62 -15.11 -3.76
CA GLU A 22 -1.53 -16.08 -4.87
C GLU A 22 -1.87 -15.44 -6.22
N LEU A 23 -2.89 -14.55 -6.24
CA LEU A 23 -3.24 -13.80 -7.43
C LEU A 23 -2.10 -12.88 -7.87
N LEU A 24 -1.48 -12.16 -6.93
CA LEU A 24 -0.33 -11.30 -7.22
C LEU A 24 0.86 -12.10 -7.76
N ILE A 25 1.23 -13.20 -7.10
CA ILE A 25 2.36 -14.04 -7.50
C ILE A 25 2.15 -14.59 -8.91
N LYS A 26 0.91 -14.99 -9.24
CA LYS A 26 0.53 -15.47 -10.59
C LYS A 26 0.56 -14.35 -11.63
N ALA A 27 0.12 -13.15 -11.28
CA ALA A 27 0.08 -12.01 -12.18
C ALA A 27 1.46 -11.39 -12.43
N TYR A 28 2.33 -11.39 -11.44
CA TYR A 28 3.66 -10.79 -11.55
C TYR A 28 4.66 -11.77 -12.18
N THR A 29 4.83 -11.68 -13.49
CA THR A 29 5.69 -12.60 -14.27
C THR A 29 7.14 -12.12 -14.38
N ASP A 30 7.46 -10.88 -14.00
CA ASP A 30 8.82 -10.33 -14.02
C ASP A 30 9.76 -11.14 -13.13
N LYS A 31 11.03 -11.26 -13.53
CA LYS A 31 12.09 -11.94 -12.78
C LYS A 31 12.55 -11.13 -11.57
N LYS A 32 12.41 -9.82 -11.59
CA LYS A 32 12.84 -8.92 -10.52
C LYS A 32 11.85 -8.91 -9.37
N LYS A 33 11.95 -9.90 -8.49
CA LYS A 33 11.03 -10.06 -7.34
C LYS A 33 11.37 -9.17 -6.15
N LYS A 34 12.54 -8.56 -6.12
CA LYS A 34 13.03 -7.70 -5.03
C LYS A 34 13.57 -6.39 -5.58
N MET A 35 13.17 -5.28 -5.00
CA MET A 35 13.74 -3.96 -5.26
C MET A 35 15.06 -3.84 -4.51
N SER A 36 16.16 -3.50 -5.19
CA SER A 36 17.39 -3.10 -4.52
C SER A 36 17.33 -1.64 -4.10
N PHE A 37 18.18 -1.22 -3.19
CA PHE A 37 18.29 0.18 -2.80
C PHE A 37 18.67 1.08 -3.98
N GLU A 38 19.52 0.59 -4.87
CA GLU A 38 19.89 1.32 -6.11
C GLU A 38 18.71 1.48 -7.07
N ASP A 39 17.87 0.44 -7.23
CA ASP A 39 16.65 0.55 -8.03
C ASP A 39 15.68 1.56 -7.42
N PHE A 40 15.53 1.51 -6.10
CA PHE A 40 14.69 2.46 -5.38
C PHE A 40 15.15 3.91 -5.64
N LYS A 41 16.44 4.21 -5.55
CA LYS A 41 16.97 5.55 -5.84
C LYS A 41 16.68 5.99 -7.28
N LYS A 42 16.82 5.08 -8.26
CA LYS A 42 16.47 5.38 -9.67
C LYS A 42 14.99 5.71 -9.82
N ILE A 43 14.12 4.93 -9.22
CA ILE A 43 12.68 5.17 -9.20
C ILE A 43 12.37 6.54 -8.57
N MET A 44 12.96 6.82 -7.40
CA MET A 44 12.71 8.05 -6.65
C MET A 44 13.21 9.30 -7.37
N ALA A 45 14.21 9.19 -8.25
CA ALA A 45 14.66 10.31 -9.09
C ALA A 45 13.55 10.83 -10.03
N ASN A 46 12.57 9.99 -10.33
CA ASN A 46 11.41 10.29 -11.17
C ASN A 46 10.12 10.60 -10.38
N VAL A 47 10.20 10.69 -9.04
CA VAL A 47 9.05 10.97 -8.17
C VAL A 47 9.18 12.38 -7.58
N PRO A 48 8.22 13.30 -7.82
CA PRO A 48 8.23 14.64 -7.23
C PRO A 48 8.10 14.62 -5.69
N LYS A 49 8.69 15.63 -5.02
CA LYS A 49 8.70 15.71 -3.54
C LYS A 49 7.31 15.92 -2.91
N ASN A 50 6.34 16.38 -3.68
CA ASN A 50 4.95 16.52 -3.23
C ASN A 50 4.13 15.22 -3.32
N VAL A 51 4.77 14.10 -3.66
CA VAL A 51 4.19 12.75 -3.61
C VAL A 51 4.61 12.10 -2.30
N GLY A 52 3.67 11.73 -1.45
CA GLY A 52 3.94 10.96 -0.22
C GLY A 52 4.36 9.53 -0.56
N ILE A 53 5.25 8.97 0.23
CA ILE A 53 5.80 7.62 0.05
C ILE A 53 5.28 6.73 1.17
N ASP A 54 4.47 5.75 0.81
CA ASP A 54 3.90 4.80 1.75
C ASP A 54 4.60 3.44 1.60
N PHE A 55 5.34 3.02 2.62
CA PHE A 55 5.87 1.65 2.70
C PHE A 55 4.78 0.71 3.18
N SER A 56 3.96 0.27 2.24
CA SER A 56 2.81 -0.62 2.44
C SER A 56 2.76 -1.66 1.33
N GLY A 57 2.33 -1.27 0.15
CA GLY A 57 2.32 -2.08 -1.06
C GLY A 57 1.66 -3.47 -0.88
N PHE A 58 2.09 -4.41 -1.71
CA PHE A 58 1.55 -5.78 -1.71
C PHE A 58 2.27 -6.75 -0.76
N SER A 59 3.26 -6.29 0.01
CA SER A 59 4.04 -7.16 0.91
C SER A 59 4.52 -6.40 2.15
N GLU A 60 4.94 -7.15 3.15
CA GLU A 60 5.62 -6.60 4.32
C GLU A 60 6.99 -6.03 3.93
N ALA A 61 7.21 -4.75 4.20
CA ALA A 61 8.40 -4.04 3.75
C ALA A 61 9.71 -4.63 4.30
N PHE A 62 9.76 -5.04 5.56
CA PHE A 62 10.96 -5.58 6.19
C PHE A 62 11.36 -6.99 5.74
N LEU A 63 10.56 -7.65 4.93
CA LEU A 63 10.99 -8.87 4.23
C LEU A 63 12.09 -8.57 3.20
N ASN A 64 12.15 -7.33 2.70
CA ASN A 64 13.29 -6.84 1.95
C ASN A 64 14.32 -6.21 2.90
N LYS A 65 15.51 -6.81 3.00
CA LYS A 65 16.57 -6.37 3.92
C LYS A 65 17.14 -4.97 3.63
N GLU A 66 16.82 -4.41 2.48
CA GLU A 66 17.24 -3.07 2.09
C GLU A 66 16.14 -2.01 2.31
N SER A 67 14.97 -2.43 2.80
CA SER A 67 13.82 -1.51 2.97
C SER A 67 14.09 -0.38 3.97
N SER A 68 14.84 -0.65 5.03
CA SER A 68 15.22 0.38 6.01
C SER A 68 16.08 1.48 5.40
N LEU A 69 16.98 1.12 4.47
CA LEU A 69 17.77 2.11 3.70
C LEU A 69 16.88 2.94 2.78
N MET A 70 15.85 2.33 2.18
CA MET A 70 14.88 3.03 1.33
C MET A 70 14.04 4.02 2.15
N MET A 71 13.57 3.61 3.35
CA MET A 71 12.84 4.47 4.27
C MET A 71 13.69 5.65 4.71
N LYS A 72 14.94 5.39 5.15
CA LYS A 72 15.90 6.42 5.50
C LYS A 72 16.11 7.42 4.36
N TYR A 73 16.37 6.93 3.16
CA TYR A 73 16.54 7.77 1.97
C TYR A 73 15.32 8.65 1.72
N SER A 74 14.10 8.11 1.82
CA SER A 74 12.87 8.88 1.61
C SER A 74 12.77 10.03 2.60
N ILE A 75 12.97 9.76 3.88
CA ILE A 75 12.90 10.76 4.96
C ILE A 75 13.97 11.83 4.79
N GLU A 76 15.24 11.42 4.61
CA GLU A 76 16.38 12.34 4.47
C GLU A 76 16.30 13.21 3.20
N ASN A 77 15.61 12.73 2.16
CA ASN A 77 15.36 13.50 0.95
C ASN A 77 14.06 14.31 0.98
N GLY A 78 13.41 14.44 2.15
CA GLY A 78 12.28 15.32 2.37
C GLY A 78 10.94 14.84 1.80
N TYR A 79 10.79 13.53 1.58
CA TYR A 79 9.47 12.96 1.27
C TYR A 79 8.66 12.78 2.56
N ASN A 80 7.35 13.09 2.49
CA ASN A 80 6.40 12.62 3.49
C ASN A 80 6.38 11.09 3.44
N THR A 81 6.81 10.45 4.54
CA THR A 81 7.04 9.01 4.57
C THR A 81 6.18 8.34 5.62
N VAL A 82 5.39 7.37 5.19
CA VAL A 82 4.50 6.57 6.04
C VAL A 82 4.91 5.11 5.99
N LEU A 83 4.85 4.43 7.13
CA LEU A 83 5.12 3.00 7.24
C LEU A 83 3.89 2.25 7.76
N TYR A 84 3.49 1.21 7.03
CA TYR A 84 2.55 0.19 7.48
C TYR A 84 3.30 -1.13 7.60
N THR A 85 3.30 -1.74 8.79
CA THR A 85 4.13 -2.92 9.02
C THR A 85 3.55 -3.90 10.01
N THR A 86 3.79 -5.17 9.77
CA THR A 86 3.58 -6.27 10.72
C THR A 86 4.85 -6.59 11.50
N LEU A 87 5.95 -5.89 11.23
CA LEU A 87 7.30 -6.14 11.75
C LEU A 87 7.87 -7.54 11.42
N THR A 88 7.25 -8.26 10.48
CA THR A 88 7.81 -9.52 9.98
C THR A 88 9.08 -9.21 9.19
N GLY A 89 10.18 -9.85 9.55
CA GLY A 89 11.48 -9.56 8.93
C GLY A 89 12.28 -8.43 9.59
N PHE A 90 11.67 -7.56 10.41
CA PHE A 90 12.36 -6.52 11.18
C PHE A 90 13.42 -7.11 12.13
N THR A 91 14.60 -6.50 12.16
CA THR A 91 15.78 -6.96 12.89
C THR A 91 16.52 -5.81 13.59
N GLU A 92 17.52 -6.12 14.40
CA GLU A 92 18.40 -5.15 15.06
C GLU A 92 19.19 -4.28 14.05
N ASN A 93 19.55 -4.84 12.89
CA ASN A 93 20.20 -4.05 11.84
C ASN A 93 19.29 -2.92 11.33
N ASP A 94 17.98 -3.15 11.27
CA ASP A 94 17.00 -2.13 10.88
C ASP A 94 16.92 -1.02 11.93
N VAL A 95 17.09 -1.36 13.24
CA VAL A 95 17.14 -0.38 14.33
C VAL A 95 18.25 0.64 14.10
N GLU A 96 19.45 0.19 13.81
CA GLU A 96 20.59 1.09 13.59
C GLU A 96 20.39 2.00 12.37
N VAL A 97 19.79 1.49 11.30
CA VAL A 97 19.50 2.27 10.09
C VAL A 97 18.42 3.33 10.35
N LEU A 98 17.38 2.98 11.12
CA LEU A 98 16.21 3.83 11.36
C LEU A 98 16.36 4.75 12.57
N LYS A 99 17.47 4.65 13.31
CA LYS A 99 17.72 5.36 14.56
C LYS A 99 17.54 6.88 14.42
N GLY A 100 16.68 7.43 15.26
CA GLY A 100 16.41 8.86 15.32
C GLY A 100 15.63 9.44 14.14
N LEU A 101 15.18 8.61 13.19
CA LEU A 101 14.33 9.08 12.09
C LEU A 101 12.92 9.40 12.59
N TYR A 102 12.22 10.22 11.80
CA TYR A 102 10.82 10.58 12.02
C TYR A 102 9.99 10.24 10.80
N PHE A 103 8.98 9.40 10.98
CA PHE A 103 7.97 9.11 9.97
C PHE A 103 6.78 10.04 10.17
N ASP A 104 6.09 10.42 9.09
CA ASP A 104 4.84 11.18 9.19
C ASP A 104 3.74 10.35 9.87
N SER A 105 3.76 9.04 9.65
CA SER A 105 2.93 8.08 10.39
C SER A 105 3.56 6.70 10.37
N VAL A 106 3.37 5.95 11.46
CA VAL A 106 3.68 4.51 11.53
C VAL A 106 2.43 3.79 12.00
N VAL A 107 2.00 2.79 11.25
CA VAL A 107 0.85 1.96 11.59
C VAL A 107 1.30 0.51 11.70
N PHE A 108 1.21 -0.04 12.90
CA PHE A 108 1.48 -1.44 13.15
C PHE A 108 0.23 -2.27 12.84
N HIS A 109 0.41 -3.29 12.01
CA HIS A 109 -0.63 -4.23 11.66
C HIS A 109 -0.45 -5.56 12.41
N GLN A 110 -1.45 -5.96 13.17
CA GLN A 110 -1.56 -7.33 13.65
C GLN A 110 -2.33 -8.14 12.61
N TYR A 111 -1.78 -9.23 12.14
CA TYR A 111 -2.37 -10.07 11.09
C TYR A 111 -2.83 -11.42 11.64
N ASP A 112 -3.71 -12.10 10.92
CA ASP A 112 -4.33 -13.35 11.32
C ASP A 112 -3.62 -14.60 10.79
N GLY A 113 -2.48 -14.44 10.16
CA GLY A 113 -1.71 -15.56 9.60
C GLY A 113 -1.23 -16.54 10.68
N LYS A 114 -1.11 -17.81 10.31
CA LYS A 114 -0.66 -18.88 11.22
C LYS A 114 0.72 -18.63 11.86
N SER A 115 1.54 -17.79 11.22
CA SER A 115 2.86 -17.40 11.72
C SER A 115 2.84 -16.24 12.71
N PHE A 116 1.67 -15.61 12.97
CA PHE A 116 1.59 -14.49 13.90
C PHE A 116 1.85 -14.96 15.34
N ASN A 117 2.76 -14.27 16.00
CA ASN A 117 3.07 -14.44 17.41
C ASN A 117 3.03 -13.09 18.10
N SER A 118 2.05 -12.89 18.98
CA SER A 118 1.80 -11.61 19.65
C SER A 118 2.97 -11.18 20.56
N GLU A 119 3.63 -12.10 21.22
CA GLU A 119 4.77 -11.81 22.08
C GLU A 119 5.95 -11.30 21.26
N LYS A 120 6.34 -12.03 20.21
CA LYS A 120 7.39 -11.59 19.28
C LYS A 120 7.06 -10.27 18.61
N PHE A 121 5.80 -10.05 18.25
CA PHE A 121 5.34 -8.77 17.69
C PHE A 121 5.55 -7.63 18.69
N ASN A 122 5.14 -7.79 19.96
CA ASN A 122 5.29 -6.77 20.99
C ASN A 122 6.75 -6.45 21.29
N VAL A 123 7.62 -7.45 21.35
CA VAL A 123 9.07 -7.25 21.52
C VAL A 123 9.64 -6.41 20.37
N LYS A 124 9.35 -6.78 19.13
CA LYS A 124 9.80 -6.04 17.95
C LYS A 124 9.22 -4.64 17.88
N ARG A 125 7.96 -4.45 18.27
CA ARG A 125 7.31 -3.15 18.34
C ARG A 125 8.03 -2.24 19.36
N THR A 126 8.28 -2.72 20.56
CA THR A 126 9.03 -1.96 21.57
C THR A 126 10.42 -1.58 21.07
N LEU A 127 11.12 -2.51 20.43
CA LEU A 127 12.42 -2.27 19.83
C LEU A 127 12.36 -1.19 18.75
N PHE A 128 11.38 -1.26 17.84
CA PHE A 128 11.15 -0.27 16.80
C PHE A 128 10.83 1.10 17.42
N GLU A 129 9.87 1.18 18.34
CA GLU A 129 9.44 2.43 18.99
C GLU A 129 10.60 3.12 19.71
N SER A 130 11.53 2.35 20.30
CA SER A 130 12.73 2.89 20.97
C SER A 130 13.81 3.39 20.00
N SER A 131 13.78 2.93 18.75
CA SER A 131 14.80 3.28 17.75
C SER A 131 14.54 4.62 17.07
N ILE A 132 13.28 4.99 16.87
CA ILE A 132 12.91 6.20 16.14
C ILE A 132 12.78 7.42 17.06
N ARG A 133 12.58 8.59 16.46
CA ARG A 133 12.56 9.86 17.18
C ARG A 133 11.44 9.91 18.21
N SER A 134 11.72 10.42 19.41
CA SER A 134 10.72 10.73 20.43
C SER A 134 9.62 11.65 19.87
N LYS A 135 8.37 11.43 20.28
CA LYS A 135 7.15 12.10 19.79
C LYS A 135 6.62 11.58 18.46
N GLN A 136 7.14 10.46 17.94
CA GLN A 136 6.54 9.77 16.81
C GLN A 136 5.09 9.38 17.15
N LYS A 137 4.16 9.65 16.21
CA LYS A 137 2.79 9.16 16.32
C LYS A 137 2.71 7.73 15.79
N PHE A 138 2.12 6.84 16.57
CA PHE A 138 1.89 5.46 16.20
C PHE A 138 0.39 5.18 16.10
N GLY A 139 0.00 4.46 15.07
CA GLY A 139 -1.30 3.82 14.94
C GLY A 139 -1.16 2.31 15.17
N LEU A 140 -2.20 1.70 15.69
CA LEU A 140 -2.34 0.24 15.74
C LEU A 140 -3.59 -0.13 14.96
N ALA A 141 -3.41 -0.89 13.89
CA ALA A 141 -4.50 -1.46 13.12
C ALA A 141 -4.52 -2.98 13.32
N PHE A 142 -5.68 -3.47 13.71
CA PHE A 142 -5.95 -4.90 13.69
C PHE A 142 -6.45 -5.22 12.29
N ILE A 143 -5.65 -5.95 11.55
CA ILE A 143 -6.10 -6.53 10.30
C ILE A 143 -6.81 -7.82 10.66
N GLU A 144 -8.05 -7.85 10.32
CA GLU A 144 -9.07 -8.73 10.83
C GLU A 144 -9.09 -10.10 10.22
N SER A 145 -9.37 -11.06 11.08
CA SER A 145 -9.76 -12.42 10.73
C SER A 145 -11.14 -12.44 10.06
N PRO A 146 -11.38 -13.31 9.06
CA PRO A 146 -12.73 -13.62 8.54
C PRO A 146 -13.68 -14.19 9.60
N ASP A 147 -13.18 -14.54 10.77
CA ASP A 147 -13.96 -15.03 11.89
C ASP A 147 -14.83 -13.90 12.48
N LYS A 148 -16.09 -13.86 12.04
CA LYS A 148 -17.11 -12.90 12.47
C LYS A 148 -17.42 -12.93 13.98
N SER A 149 -16.89 -13.91 14.73
CA SER A 149 -17.05 -13.98 16.19
C SER A 149 -16.15 -12.99 16.92
N LYS A 150 -15.12 -12.47 16.27
CA LYS A 150 -14.23 -11.44 16.81
C LYS A 150 -14.79 -10.06 16.51
N LYS A 151 -15.25 -9.36 17.54
CA LYS A 151 -15.82 -8.01 17.41
C LYS A 151 -14.84 -7.05 16.74
N GLY A 152 -15.32 -6.34 15.75
CA GLY A 152 -14.72 -5.09 15.28
C GLY A 152 -14.14 -5.11 13.89
N LEU A 153 -14.32 -6.19 13.15
CA LEU A 153 -13.55 -6.37 11.93
C LEU A 153 -14.40 -6.42 10.66
N THR A 154 -14.20 -5.46 9.76
CA THR A 154 -14.81 -5.49 8.43
C THR A 154 -13.87 -6.19 7.46
N LEU A 155 -14.25 -7.35 6.95
CA LEU A 155 -13.51 -8.01 5.88
C LEU A 155 -13.68 -7.20 4.59
N TRP A 156 -12.56 -6.69 4.08
CA TRP A 156 -12.51 -6.01 2.79
C TRP A 156 -12.41 -7.02 1.65
N SER A 157 -13.19 -6.86 0.59
CA SER A 157 -13.13 -7.72 -0.60
C SER A 157 -11.82 -7.60 -1.38
N ARG A 158 -11.01 -6.61 -1.05
CA ARG A 158 -9.81 -6.24 -1.81
C ARG A 158 -10.11 -6.00 -3.29
N GLY A 159 -11.14 -5.19 -3.55
CA GLY A 159 -11.58 -4.88 -4.90
C GLY A 159 -12.22 -6.07 -5.62
N GLY A 160 -12.90 -6.97 -4.90
CA GLY A 160 -13.50 -8.18 -5.44
C GLY A 160 -12.52 -9.35 -5.62
N ASN A 161 -11.27 -9.23 -5.13
CA ASN A 161 -10.25 -10.27 -5.28
C ASN A 161 -10.39 -11.43 -4.28
N LEU A 162 -11.09 -11.24 -3.16
CA LEU A 162 -11.31 -12.25 -2.12
C LEU A 162 -12.70 -12.87 -2.18
N PHE A 163 -13.70 -12.08 -2.51
CA PHE A 163 -15.08 -12.53 -2.71
C PHE A 163 -15.78 -11.60 -3.71
N GLU A 164 -16.80 -12.14 -4.36
CA GLU A 164 -17.55 -11.44 -5.40
C GLU A 164 -18.28 -10.22 -4.84
N MET A 165 -18.20 -9.11 -5.55
CA MET A 165 -18.88 -7.86 -5.25
C MET A 165 -19.78 -7.46 -6.42
N THR A 166 -20.97 -6.97 -6.14
CA THR A 166 -21.83 -6.41 -7.18
C THR A 166 -21.19 -5.14 -7.73
N PRO A 167 -20.93 -5.07 -9.05
CA PRO A 167 -20.27 -3.91 -9.64
C PRO A 167 -21.14 -2.64 -9.53
N VAL A 168 -20.55 -1.54 -9.11
CA VAL A 168 -21.19 -0.23 -9.08
C VAL A 168 -21.40 0.29 -10.50
N LYS A 169 -22.59 0.78 -10.82
CA LYS A 169 -22.95 1.34 -12.13
C LYS A 169 -22.66 2.85 -12.19
N GLY A 170 -22.40 3.36 -13.42
CA GLY A 170 -22.18 4.79 -13.66
C GLY A 170 -20.79 5.28 -13.25
N PRO A 171 -20.57 6.62 -13.14
CA PRO A 171 -19.30 7.17 -12.71
C PRO A 171 -18.95 6.75 -11.29
N VAL A 172 -17.70 6.34 -11.06
CA VAL A 172 -17.18 5.95 -9.76
C VAL A 172 -16.21 6.98 -9.22
N PHE A 173 -16.06 6.98 -7.92
CA PHE A 173 -15.18 7.88 -7.16
C PHE A 173 -14.45 7.06 -6.11
N CYS A 174 -13.15 7.29 -5.94
CA CYS A 174 -12.36 6.60 -4.93
C CYS A 174 -12.27 7.43 -3.64
N SER A 175 -12.77 6.91 -2.52
CA SER A 175 -12.71 7.61 -1.22
C SER A 175 -11.30 7.71 -0.65
N SER A 176 -10.40 6.79 -1.01
CA SER A 176 -8.99 6.82 -0.59
C SER A 176 -8.13 7.75 -1.43
N ALA A 177 -8.57 8.11 -2.62
CA ALA A 177 -7.84 8.98 -3.53
C ALA A 177 -8.84 9.92 -4.25
N PRO A 178 -9.48 10.86 -3.52
CA PRO A 178 -10.55 11.69 -4.06
C PRO A 178 -10.09 12.64 -5.16
N GLU A 179 -8.80 12.93 -5.23
CA GLU A 179 -8.20 13.78 -6.25
C GLU A 179 -7.54 12.91 -7.32
N ASP A 180 -8.27 12.58 -8.39
CA ASP A 180 -7.75 11.91 -9.60
C ASP A 180 -7.07 10.54 -9.37
N PHE A 181 -7.54 9.75 -8.42
CA PHE A 181 -6.97 8.42 -8.13
C PHE A 181 -5.44 8.45 -7.91
N ASN A 182 -4.98 9.42 -7.15
CA ASN A 182 -3.56 9.71 -6.93
C ASN A 182 -2.89 8.81 -5.88
N HIS A 183 -3.45 7.67 -5.56
CA HIS A 183 -2.86 6.70 -4.63
C HIS A 183 -2.42 5.47 -5.41
N ASN A 184 -1.24 5.57 -6.02
CA ASN A 184 -0.70 4.56 -6.92
C ASN A 184 0.27 3.62 -6.20
N LEU A 185 0.62 2.52 -6.85
CA LEU A 185 1.51 1.51 -6.31
C LEU A 185 2.63 1.20 -7.31
N VAL A 186 3.88 1.12 -6.84
CA VAL A 186 5.05 0.73 -7.63
C VAL A 186 5.56 -0.65 -7.24
N MET A 187 5.91 -1.45 -8.24
CA MET A 187 6.48 -2.80 -8.13
C MET A 187 8.02 -2.76 -8.18
N PRO A 188 8.73 -3.85 -7.78
CA PRO A 188 10.19 -3.89 -7.75
C PRO A 188 10.88 -3.61 -9.09
N ASN A 189 10.22 -3.84 -10.21
CA ASN A 189 10.72 -3.54 -11.56
C ASN A 189 10.45 -2.09 -12.03
N GLY A 190 9.82 -1.26 -11.18
CA GLY A 190 9.47 0.13 -11.49
C GLY A 190 8.10 0.32 -12.14
N ASP A 191 7.38 -0.75 -12.45
CA ASP A 191 6.02 -0.67 -12.99
C ASP A 191 5.07 -0.06 -11.96
N VAL A 192 4.25 0.89 -12.39
CA VAL A 192 3.26 1.57 -11.56
C VAL A 192 1.86 1.11 -11.93
N TYR A 193 1.07 0.80 -10.91
CA TYR A 193 -0.32 0.37 -11.03
C TYR A 193 -1.25 1.35 -10.36
N ILE A 194 -2.54 1.29 -10.71
CA ILE A 194 -3.55 2.25 -10.29
C ILE A 194 -3.67 2.38 -8.77
N CYS A 195 -3.64 1.28 -8.02
CA CYS A 195 -3.68 1.25 -6.55
C CYS A 195 -3.34 -0.13 -5.98
N CYS A 196 -3.25 -0.24 -4.66
CA CYS A 196 -2.97 -1.48 -3.92
C CYS A 196 -4.12 -2.52 -3.93
N MET A 197 -5.21 -2.27 -4.62
CA MET A 197 -6.26 -3.28 -4.84
C MET A 197 -6.04 -4.07 -6.14
N ASP A 198 -5.14 -3.61 -7.02
CA ASP A 198 -4.88 -4.24 -8.33
C ASP A 198 -3.94 -5.45 -8.25
N TYR A 199 -4.30 -6.43 -7.42
CA TYR A 199 -3.51 -7.67 -7.25
C TYR A 199 -3.35 -8.47 -8.55
N GLY A 200 -4.26 -8.29 -9.50
CA GLY A 200 -4.17 -8.89 -10.84
C GLY A 200 -3.24 -8.15 -11.80
N LEU A 201 -2.67 -7.02 -11.39
CA LEU A 201 -1.75 -6.17 -12.17
C LEU A 201 -2.29 -5.81 -13.56
N LYS A 202 -3.59 -5.53 -13.66
CA LYS A 202 -4.29 -5.27 -14.92
C LYS A 202 -4.26 -3.80 -15.35
N HIS A 203 -4.00 -2.87 -14.43
CA HIS A 203 -4.15 -1.43 -14.66
C HIS A 203 -2.81 -0.70 -14.48
N LYS A 204 -1.86 -1.06 -15.36
CA LYS A 204 -0.53 -0.43 -15.39
C LYS A 204 -0.63 1.00 -15.95
N LEU A 205 -0.01 1.96 -15.24
CA LEU A 205 0.07 3.37 -15.62
C LEU A 205 1.38 3.75 -16.31
N GLY A 206 2.42 2.93 -16.21
CA GLY A 206 3.73 3.17 -16.77
C GLY A 206 4.86 2.55 -15.95
N ASN A 207 6.10 3.02 -16.18
CA ASN A 207 7.28 2.54 -15.45
C ASN A 207 8.15 3.74 -15.03
N LEU A 208 8.48 3.84 -13.73
CA LEU A 208 9.27 4.96 -13.18
C LEU A 208 10.78 4.86 -13.49
N ASN A 209 11.26 3.79 -14.11
CA ASN A 209 12.60 3.79 -14.70
C ASN A 209 12.63 4.48 -16.07
N GLU A 210 11.47 4.68 -16.70
CA GLU A 210 11.35 5.18 -18.08
C GLU A 210 10.72 6.59 -18.13
N THR A 211 9.86 6.94 -17.16
CA THR A 211 9.13 8.19 -17.17
C THR A 211 8.96 8.80 -15.78
N ASN A 212 8.70 10.11 -15.74
CA ASN A 212 8.39 10.81 -14.49
C ASN A 212 6.97 10.49 -14.01
N TYR A 213 6.76 10.48 -12.69
CA TYR A 213 5.47 10.21 -12.04
C TYR A 213 4.31 11.06 -12.59
N ASN A 214 4.57 12.32 -12.92
CA ASN A 214 3.55 13.21 -13.48
C ASN A 214 3.15 12.85 -14.92
N ASN A 215 3.98 12.10 -15.65
CA ASN A 215 3.78 11.68 -17.04
C ASN A 215 3.24 10.25 -17.16
N LEU A 216 2.90 9.61 -16.03
CA LEU A 216 2.24 8.30 -16.06
C LEU A 216 0.92 8.39 -16.83
N ASP A 217 0.60 7.36 -17.61
CA ASP A 217 -0.64 7.29 -18.37
C ASP A 217 -1.85 7.14 -17.44
N ARG A 218 -2.63 8.22 -17.35
CA ARG A 218 -3.84 8.28 -16.53
C ARG A 218 -5.13 8.21 -17.33
N THR A 219 -5.07 7.81 -18.60
CA THR A 219 -6.28 7.69 -19.45
C THR A 219 -7.30 6.73 -18.87
N ILE A 220 -6.85 5.66 -18.22
CA ILE A 220 -7.73 4.73 -17.50
C ILE A 220 -8.51 5.43 -16.38
N ILE A 221 -7.96 6.47 -15.76
CA ILE A 221 -8.59 7.24 -14.68
C ILE A 221 -9.70 8.13 -15.24
N THR A 222 -9.48 8.73 -16.41
CA THR A 222 -10.53 9.50 -17.10
C THR A 222 -11.70 8.63 -17.52
N GLN A 223 -11.43 7.36 -17.86
CA GLN A 223 -12.44 6.37 -18.17
C GLN A 223 -13.28 5.96 -16.94
N LEU A 224 -12.71 6.01 -15.72
CA LEU A 224 -13.45 5.77 -14.48
C LEU A 224 -14.54 6.82 -14.22
N SER A 225 -14.31 8.06 -14.65
CA SER A 225 -15.31 9.12 -14.57
C SER A 225 -16.41 9.03 -15.67
N ASN A 226 -16.18 8.21 -16.71
CA ASN A 226 -17.09 7.99 -17.81
C ASN A 226 -17.87 6.67 -17.67
N LYS A 227 -19.10 6.63 -18.16
CA LYS A 227 -20.13 5.61 -17.91
C LYS A 227 -19.82 4.18 -18.42
N SER A 228 -18.73 3.93 -19.14
CA SER A 228 -18.71 2.82 -20.14
C SER A 228 -17.82 1.62 -19.82
N MET A 229 -17.08 1.55 -18.71
CA MET A 229 -16.19 0.41 -18.47
C MET A 229 -16.70 -0.55 -17.42
N SER A 230 -17.06 -1.77 -17.87
CA SER A 230 -17.57 -2.87 -17.03
C SER A 230 -16.50 -3.59 -16.21
N ASP A 231 -15.23 -3.53 -16.61
CA ASP A 231 -14.17 -4.42 -16.10
C ASP A 231 -13.21 -3.76 -15.11
N LEU A 232 -13.51 -2.55 -14.65
CA LEU A 232 -12.63 -1.85 -13.74
C LEU A 232 -12.75 -2.36 -12.31
N LEU A 233 -11.60 -2.71 -11.74
CA LEU A 233 -11.39 -3.00 -10.33
C LEU A 233 -12.17 -2.06 -9.39
N CYS A 234 -12.21 -0.78 -9.73
CA CYS A 234 -12.90 0.25 -8.93
C CYS A 234 -14.40 0.02 -8.78
N ARG A 235 -15.04 -0.71 -9.71
CA ARG A 235 -16.49 -1.00 -9.64
C ARG A 235 -16.84 -2.05 -8.61
N THR A 236 -15.91 -2.89 -8.25
CA THR A 236 -16.04 -3.93 -7.22
C THR A 236 -15.27 -3.59 -5.93
N CYS A 237 -14.70 -2.40 -5.84
CA CYS A 237 -13.92 -1.96 -4.69
C CYS A 237 -14.79 -1.23 -3.67
N GLU A 238 -14.69 -1.60 -2.40
CA GLU A 238 -15.43 -0.99 -1.29
C GLU A 238 -15.10 0.48 -1.08
N LEU A 239 -13.92 0.92 -1.51
CA LEU A 239 -13.48 2.31 -1.43
C LEU A 239 -14.03 3.18 -2.57
N CYS A 240 -14.61 2.55 -3.59
CA CYS A 240 -15.20 3.25 -4.72
C CYS A 240 -16.72 3.33 -4.60
N LYS A 241 -17.25 4.54 -4.74
CA LYS A 241 -18.68 4.84 -4.61
C LYS A 241 -19.21 5.55 -5.86
N GLN A 242 -20.52 5.50 -6.06
CA GLN A 242 -21.16 6.29 -7.09
C GLN A 242 -21.07 7.79 -6.78
N ARG A 243 -20.79 8.61 -7.78
CA ARG A 243 -20.56 10.05 -7.59
C ARG A 243 -21.76 10.80 -7.02
N TYR A 244 -22.98 10.37 -7.28
CA TYR A 244 -24.18 11.01 -6.75
C TYR A 244 -24.54 10.61 -5.30
N GLU A 245 -24.06 9.49 -4.78
CA GLU A 245 -24.23 9.16 -3.36
C GLU A 245 -23.50 10.13 -2.45
N ILE A 246 -22.43 10.77 -2.96
CA ILE A 246 -21.63 11.77 -2.23
C ILE A 246 -22.37 13.10 -2.14
N LEU A 247 -23.16 13.44 -3.15
CA LEU A 247 -23.92 14.71 -3.19
C LEU A 247 -25.15 14.70 -2.28
N ILE A 248 -25.66 13.52 -1.92
CA ILE A 248 -26.87 13.34 -1.09
C ILE A 248 -26.54 12.95 0.35
N GLY A 249 -25.41 12.34 0.59
CA GLY A 249 -25.04 11.67 1.85
C GLY A 249 -23.96 12.30 2.68
N GLY A 250 -23.85 13.63 2.78
CA GLY A 250 -22.92 14.29 3.72
C GLY A 250 -21.45 13.80 3.66
N MET A 251 -20.50 14.65 3.96
CA MET A 251 -19.07 14.41 3.86
C MET A 251 -18.62 13.02 4.36
N PRO A 252 -17.71 12.32 3.65
CA PRO A 252 -17.16 11.06 4.10
C PRO A 252 -16.49 11.25 5.45
N HIS A 253 -16.81 10.39 6.41
CA HIS A 253 -16.12 10.34 7.70
C HIS A 253 -14.62 10.19 7.47
N LYS A 254 -13.85 11.14 7.99
CA LYS A 254 -12.39 11.02 8.08
C LYS A 254 -12.08 9.84 9.01
N PHE A 255 -11.40 8.84 8.50
CA PHE A 255 -10.72 7.82 9.28
C PHE A 255 -9.32 8.30 9.65
#